data_a38723322e90b34c440139783ea29041
#
_entry.id   a38723322e90b34c440139783ea29041
#
_cell.length_a   1.000
_cell.length_b   1.000
_cell.length_c   1.000
_cell.angle_alpha   90.00
_cell.angle_beta   90.00
_cell.angle_gamma   90.00
#
_symmetry.space_group_name_H-M   'P 1'
#
loop_
_entity.id
_entity.type
_entity.pdbx_description
1 polymer ?
#
loop_
_entity_poly.entity_id
_entity_poly.type
_entity_poly.pdbx_seq_one_letter_code
_entity_poly.pdbx_strand_id
1 'polypeptide(L)'
;MGKINGYIELDGRIQRICSIEDLKRIVNELGKSFTDLTEMELKELTEKSLPDGDEDDCGCKYSENQLWSVVNATNQYKVQEGTKVIHRSAFYYGKYNRGKGRAGKESIENILLPQSLIAIGRKAFRYNIFKNIELPDSVQYIGDEAFMDCDNWECERLSLPMDLRFMGTRAFRNCCKIKTVVFNENIKVIHSMAFQNCTSLEWAYIPNTVEEIGSGIFDGCTNLSHIYISIGSREQFERFFPFDRDKLTEIEKTKI
;
A
#
# COMPACT_ATOMS: atom_id res chain seq x y z
N MET A 1 -18.65 -20.52 -11.31
CA MET A 1 -18.41 -19.27 -12.06
C MET A 1 -19.02 -18.12 -11.28
N GLY A 2 -18.25 -17.45 -10.48
CA GLY A 2 -18.67 -16.30 -9.66
C GLY A 2 -18.99 -15.10 -10.57
N LYS A 3 -20.11 -14.46 -10.36
CA LYS A 3 -20.51 -13.25 -11.08
C LYS A 3 -19.87 -12.04 -10.38
N ILE A 4 -18.92 -11.38 -11.04
CA ILE A 4 -18.44 -10.05 -10.66
C ILE A 4 -19.51 -9.05 -11.10
N ASN A 5 -19.91 -8.15 -10.20
CA ASN A 5 -20.79 -7.04 -10.52
C ASN A 5 -20.05 -5.73 -10.25
N GLY A 6 -19.22 -5.31 -11.18
CA GLY A 6 -18.62 -3.98 -11.20
C GLY A 6 -19.03 -3.22 -12.45
N TYR A 7 -18.91 -1.90 -12.41
CA TYR A 7 -19.11 -1.05 -13.58
C TYR A 7 -17.85 -0.21 -13.78
N ILE A 8 -17.41 -0.09 -15.01
CA ILE A 8 -16.36 0.84 -15.41
C ILE A 8 -16.93 1.82 -16.43
N GLU A 9 -16.61 3.08 -16.32
CA GLU A 9 -16.95 4.09 -17.33
C GLU A 9 -15.76 4.26 -18.27
N LEU A 10 -15.99 4.02 -19.56
CA LEU A 10 -15.00 4.13 -20.63
C LEU A 10 -15.61 4.93 -21.76
N ASP A 11 -14.98 6.04 -22.12
CA ASP A 11 -15.42 6.93 -23.22
C ASP A 11 -16.91 7.32 -23.10
N GLY A 12 -17.38 7.61 -21.87
CA GLY A 12 -18.77 7.96 -21.59
C GLY A 12 -19.76 6.80 -21.66
N ARG A 13 -19.28 5.55 -21.68
CA ARG A 13 -20.12 4.34 -21.63
C ARG A 13 -19.83 3.53 -20.36
N ILE A 14 -20.88 3.22 -19.62
CA ILE A 14 -20.82 2.34 -18.46
C ILE A 14 -20.82 0.89 -18.96
N GLN A 15 -19.73 0.16 -18.73
CA GLN A 15 -19.64 -1.27 -19.00
C GLN A 15 -19.69 -2.06 -17.70
N ARG A 16 -20.44 -3.15 -17.67
CA ARG A 16 -20.51 -4.08 -16.56
C ARG A 16 -19.37 -5.06 -16.64
N ILE A 17 -18.57 -5.17 -15.58
CA ILE A 17 -17.52 -6.16 -15.44
C ILE A 17 -18.10 -7.35 -14.69
N CYS A 18 -18.15 -8.51 -15.33
CA CYS A 18 -18.70 -9.74 -14.76
C CYS A 18 -17.64 -10.80 -14.46
N SER A 19 -16.39 -10.59 -14.92
CA SER A 19 -15.27 -11.52 -14.70
C SER A 19 -13.92 -10.82 -14.90
N ILE A 20 -12.82 -11.45 -14.46
CA ILE A 20 -11.46 -11.01 -14.81
C ILE A 20 -11.19 -11.14 -16.31
N GLU A 21 -11.83 -12.07 -16.99
CA GLU A 21 -11.76 -12.16 -18.43
C GLU A 21 -12.35 -10.92 -19.09
N ASP A 22 -13.44 -10.37 -18.55
CA ASP A 22 -13.99 -9.08 -18.98
C ASP A 22 -13.00 -7.95 -18.70
N LEU A 23 -12.35 -7.93 -17.53
CA LEU A 23 -11.30 -6.96 -17.20
C LEU A 23 -10.09 -7.10 -18.12
N LYS A 24 -9.62 -8.32 -18.39
CA LYS A 24 -8.53 -8.58 -19.35
C LYS A 24 -8.92 -8.17 -20.77
N ARG A 25 -10.16 -8.45 -21.19
CA ARG A 25 -10.67 -8.04 -22.49
C ARG A 25 -10.72 -6.52 -22.58
N ILE A 26 -11.27 -5.84 -21.56
CA ILE A 26 -11.34 -4.37 -21.51
C ILE A 26 -9.94 -3.75 -21.48
N VAL A 27 -9.01 -4.28 -20.72
CA VAL A 27 -7.60 -3.84 -20.69
C VAL A 27 -6.94 -4.06 -22.06
N ASN A 28 -7.20 -5.20 -22.71
CA ASN A 28 -6.67 -5.48 -24.06
C ASN A 28 -7.34 -4.63 -25.14
N GLU A 29 -8.66 -4.41 -25.05
CA GLU A 29 -9.42 -3.56 -26.00
C GLU A 29 -9.03 -2.08 -25.88
N LEU A 30 -8.66 -1.63 -24.67
CA LEU A 30 -8.18 -0.26 -24.43
C LEU A 30 -6.70 -0.06 -24.73
N GLY A 31 -5.94 -1.15 -24.99
CA GLY A 31 -4.48 -1.08 -25.10
C GLY A 31 -3.79 -0.62 -23.81
N LYS A 32 -4.49 -0.61 -22.66
CA LYS A 32 -3.93 -0.26 -21.36
C LYS A 32 -3.25 -1.48 -20.74
N SER A 33 -2.02 -1.34 -20.35
CA SER A 33 -1.35 -2.28 -19.45
C SER A 33 -1.76 -1.99 -17.99
N PHE A 34 -1.48 -2.91 -17.06
CA PHE A 34 -1.67 -2.62 -15.62
C PHE A 34 -0.89 -1.38 -15.17
N THR A 35 0.14 -0.96 -15.90
CA THR A 35 0.92 0.25 -15.66
C THR A 35 0.15 1.54 -15.95
N ASP A 36 -0.96 1.47 -16.66
CA ASP A 36 -1.73 2.64 -17.11
C ASP A 36 -3.00 2.87 -16.27
N LEU A 37 -3.24 2.02 -15.26
CA LEU A 37 -4.39 2.16 -14.38
C LEU A 37 -4.29 3.44 -13.54
N THR A 38 -5.42 4.13 -13.42
CA THR A 38 -5.57 5.28 -12.52
C THR A 38 -5.62 4.84 -11.06
N GLU A 39 -5.44 5.78 -10.13
CA GLU A 39 -5.61 5.50 -8.70
C GLU A 39 -6.99 4.93 -8.39
N MET A 40 -8.04 5.50 -8.98
CA MET A 40 -9.42 5.06 -8.77
C MET A 40 -9.65 3.62 -9.22
N GLU A 41 -9.14 3.25 -10.40
CA GLU A 41 -9.22 1.88 -10.92
C GLU A 41 -8.46 0.88 -10.02
N LEU A 42 -7.26 1.23 -9.55
CA LEU A 42 -6.49 0.41 -8.61
C LEU A 42 -7.21 0.27 -7.26
N LYS A 43 -7.82 1.34 -6.76
CA LYS A 43 -8.60 1.33 -5.53
C LYS A 43 -9.83 0.43 -5.67
N GLU A 44 -10.58 0.55 -6.76
CA GLU A 44 -11.75 -0.30 -7.04
C GLU A 44 -11.41 -1.78 -7.08
N LEU A 45 -10.25 -2.16 -7.65
CA LEU A 45 -9.78 -3.56 -7.62
C LEU A 45 -9.66 -4.11 -6.21
N THR A 46 -9.33 -3.27 -5.22
CA THR A 46 -9.14 -3.69 -3.82
C THR A 46 -10.40 -3.63 -2.96
N GLU A 47 -11.49 -3.00 -3.43
CA GLU A 47 -12.69 -2.71 -2.63
C GLU A 47 -13.93 -3.53 -3.02
N LYS A 48 -13.83 -4.42 -4.01
CA LYS A 48 -14.95 -5.24 -4.48
C LYS A 48 -15.54 -6.08 -3.34
N SER A 49 -16.81 -6.49 -3.49
CA SER A 49 -17.46 -7.42 -2.56
C SER A 49 -16.88 -8.82 -2.70
N LEU A 50 -16.80 -9.54 -1.58
CA LEU A 50 -16.26 -10.91 -1.52
C LEU A 50 -17.05 -11.86 -2.43
N PRO A 51 -16.42 -12.48 -3.45
CA PRO A 51 -16.99 -13.62 -4.14
C PRO A 51 -16.86 -14.88 -3.28
N ASP A 52 -17.60 -15.94 -3.62
CA ASP A 52 -17.27 -17.28 -3.18
C ASP A 52 -15.94 -17.67 -3.86
N GLY A 53 -14.90 -17.87 -3.07
CA GLY A 53 -13.55 -18.19 -3.53
C GLY A 53 -13.04 -19.50 -2.94
N ASP A 54 -11.99 -20.03 -3.54
CA ASP A 54 -11.28 -21.19 -3.04
C ASP A 54 -10.52 -20.87 -1.75
N GLU A 55 -10.47 -21.81 -0.83
CA GLU A 55 -9.66 -21.72 0.40
C GLU A 55 -8.39 -22.54 0.23
N ASP A 56 -7.26 -22.01 0.71
CA ASP A 56 -6.03 -22.79 0.85
C ASP A 56 -6.03 -23.60 2.18
N ASP A 57 -4.97 -24.37 2.40
CA ASP A 57 -4.81 -25.20 3.60
C ASP A 57 -4.83 -24.40 4.92
N CYS A 58 -4.61 -23.09 4.85
CA CYS A 58 -4.68 -22.16 5.98
C CYS A 58 -6.07 -21.50 6.12
N GLY A 59 -7.05 -21.86 5.29
CA GLY A 59 -8.36 -21.22 5.22
C GLY A 59 -8.32 -19.81 4.63
N CYS A 60 -7.28 -19.46 3.90
CA CYS A 60 -7.18 -18.19 3.21
C CYS A 60 -7.97 -18.25 1.91
N LYS A 61 -8.81 -17.24 1.68
CA LYS A 61 -9.70 -17.22 0.52
C LYS A 61 -9.08 -16.49 -0.66
N TYR A 62 -9.00 -17.18 -1.78
CA TYR A 62 -8.54 -16.66 -3.05
C TYR A 62 -9.65 -16.70 -4.09
N SER A 63 -9.70 -15.69 -4.93
CA SER A 63 -10.53 -15.69 -6.12
C SER A 63 -9.83 -14.88 -7.20
N GLU A 64 -9.67 -15.47 -8.39
CA GLU A 64 -9.20 -14.78 -9.59
C GLU A 64 -7.89 -13.98 -9.38
N ASN A 65 -6.86 -14.57 -8.74
CA ASN A 65 -5.60 -13.92 -8.40
C ASN A 65 -5.72 -12.77 -7.38
N GLN A 66 -6.75 -12.80 -6.53
CA GLN A 66 -6.94 -11.88 -5.43
C GLN A 66 -6.99 -12.63 -4.11
N LEU A 67 -6.29 -12.14 -3.11
CA LEU A 67 -6.37 -12.64 -1.73
C LEU A 67 -7.40 -11.81 -0.95
N TRP A 68 -8.45 -12.45 -0.49
CA TRP A 68 -9.59 -11.82 0.16
C TRP A 68 -9.55 -11.85 1.67
N SER A 69 -9.13 -12.95 2.25
CA SER A 69 -9.00 -13.04 3.71
C SER A 69 -8.01 -14.12 4.10
N VAL A 70 -7.41 -13.93 5.26
CA VAL A 70 -6.50 -14.88 5.88
C VAL A 70 -7.10 -15.33 7.20
N VAL A 71 -7.32 -16.63 7.36
CA VAL A 71 -8.08 -17.15 8.50
C VAL A 71 -7.20 -17.84 9.55
N ASN A 72 -6.26 -18.68 9.17
CA ASN A 72 -5.43 -19.48 10.07
C ASN A 72 -3.94 -19.45 9.70
N ALA A 73 -3.43 -18.29 9.29
CA ALA A 73 -2.01 -18.19 8.98
C ALA A 73 -1.17 -18.46 10.23
N THR A 74 -0.14 -19.26 10.06
CA THR A 74 0.91 -19.53 11.04
C THR A 74 1.92 -18.39 11.07
N ASN A 75 2.96 -18.47 11.92
CA ASN A 75 4.02 -17.45 12.02
C ASN A 75 4.67 -17.07 10.69
N GLN A 76 4.58 -17.92 9.68
CA GLN A 76 5.02 -17.63 8.31
C GLN A 76 3.87 -17.92 7.35
N TYR A 77 3.57 -16.95 6.49
CA TYR A 77 2.56 -17.12 5.45
C TYR A 77 3.12 -16.70 4.09
N LYS A 78 2.98 -17.56 3.10
CA LYS A 78 3.32 -17.26 1.72
C LYS A 78 2.03 -17.03 0.91
N VAL A 79 1.87 -15.80 0.41
CA VAL A 79 0.78 -15.48 -0.53
C VAL A 79 1.03 -16.24 -1.84
N GLN A 80 -0.01 -16.85 -2.40
CA GLN A 80 0.09 -17.66 -3.61
C GLN A 80 0.69 -16.87 -4.78
N GLU A 81 1.58 -17.53 -5.53
CA GLU A 81 2.12 -16.94 -6.75
C GLU A 81 1.01 -16.63 -7.77
N GLY A 82 1.18 -15.55 -8.51
CA GLY A 82 0.16 -15.06 -9.44
C GLY A 82 -0.88 -14.15 -8.81
N THR A 83 -0.93 -14.01 -7.46
CA THR A 83 -1.83 -13.04 -6.80
C THR A 83 -1.47 -11.62 -7.24
N LYS A 84 -2.46 -10.90 -7.76
CA LYS A 84 -2.35 -9.51 -8.23
C LYS A 84 -2.81 -8.50 -7.20
N VAL A 85 -3.76 -8.86 -6.37
CA VAL A 85 -4.42 -7.94 -5.44
C VAL A 85 -4.55 -8.58 -4.06
N ILE A 86 -4.13 -7.85 -3.03
CA ILE A 86 -4.50 -8.12 -1.65
C ILE A 86 -5.68 -7.20 -1.33
N HIS A 87 -6.80 -7.81 -1.02
CA HIS A 87 -8.05 -7.09 -0.83
C HIS A 87 -8.08 -6.28 0.47
N ARG A 88 -9.03 -5.36 0.57
CA ARG A 88 -9.24 -4.60 1.81
C ARG A 88 -9.36 -5.54 3.01
N SER A 89 -8.65 -5.21 4.07
CA SER A 89 -8.70 -5.94 5.35
C SER A 89 -8.33 -7.43 5.28
N ALA A 90 -7.66 -7.92 4.22
CA ALA A 90 -7.34 -9.34 4.04
C ALA A 90 -6.53 -9.91 5.22
N PHE A 91 -5.55 -9.17 5.74
CA PHE A 91 -4.74 -9.51 6.92
C PHE A 91 -5.11 -8.67 8.15
N TYR A 92 -6.30 -8.08 8.19
CA TYR A 92 -6.74 -7.26 9.32
C TYR A 92 -7.01 -8.11 10.56
N TYR A 93 -5.98 -8.33 11.37
CA TYR A 93 -6.05 -9.09 12.62
C TYR A 93 -5.38 -8.37 13.77
N GLY A 94 -5.82 -7.17 14.02
CA GLY A 94 -5.14 -6.39 14.98
C GLY A 94 -5.36 -6.76 16.42
N LYS A 95 -4.40 -6.32 17.17
CA LYS A 95 -4.25 -6.18 18.62
C LYS A 95 -5.56 -5.91 19.42
N TYR A 96 -6.61 -5.43 18.74
CA TYR A 96 -7.89 -5.05 19.33
C TYR A 96 -8.97 -6.13 19.31
N ASN A 97 -8.79 -7.25 18.60
CA ASN A 97 -9.72 -8.38 18.69
C ASN A 97 -9.49 -9.28 19.92
N ARG A 98 -8.67 -8.83 20.88
CA ARG A 98 -8.43 -9.55 22.15
C ARG A 98 -9.67 -9.73 23.02
N GLY A 99 -10.79 -9.12 22.68
CA GLY A 99 -12.01 -9.13 23.51
C GLY A 99 -13.22 -9.90 22.97
N LYS A 100 -13.22 -10.35 21.71
CA LYS A 100 -14.38 -11.05 21.13
C LYS A 100 -13.96 -12.29 20.32
N GLY A 101 -13.66 -13.39 21.05
CA GLY A 101 -14.09 -14.70 20.63
C GLY A 101 -13.41 -15.36 19.42
N ARG A 102 -12.25 -14.94 18.95
CA ARG A 102 -11.39 -15.78 18.11
C ARG A 102 -10.07 -16.03 18.82
N ALA A 103 -10.17 -16.85 19.88
CA ALA A 103 -9.02 -17.37 20.58
C ALA A 103 -8.14 -18.18 19.62
N GLY A 104 -6.82 -17.93 19.68
CA GLY A 104 -5.83 -18.83 19.11
C GLY A 104 -5.20 -18.40 17.79
N LYS A 105 -5.44 -17.21 17.25
CA LYS A 105 -4.71 -16.77 16.06
C LYS A 105 -3.39 -16.13 16.45
N GLU A 106 -2.33 -16.90 16.19
CA GLU A 106 -0.97 -16.38 16.23
C GLU A 106 -0.85 -15.29 15.15
N SER A 107 -0.24 -14.18 15.53
CA SER A 107 0.05 -13.10 14.59
C SER A 107 1.08 -13.57 13.57
N ILE A 108 0.87 -13.24 12.31
CA ILE A 108 1.83 -13.54 11.27
C ILE A 108 3.07 -12.67 11.51
N GLU A 109 4.21 -13.32 11.75
CA GLU A 109 5.48 -12.62 11.95
C GLU A 109 6.22 -12.37 10.62
N ASN A 110 6.03 -13.26 9.64
CA ASN A 110 6.68 -13.16 8.33
C ASN A 110 5.67 -13.43 7.23
N ILE A 111 5.62 -12.53 6.26
CA ILE A 111 4.77 -12.65 5.08
C ILE A 111 5.65 -12.57 3.85
N LEU A 112 5.50 -13.55 2.95
CA LEU A 112 6.13 -13.53 1.63
C LEU A 112 5.08 -13.12 0.60
N LEU A 113 5.33 -12.01 -0.07
CA LEU A 113 4.47 -11.47 -1.12
C LEU A 113 4.99 -11.86 -2.50
N PRO A 114 4.11 -12.22 -3.45
CA PRO A 114 4.54 -12.61 -4.80
C PRO A 114 4.93 -11.40 -5.64
N GLN A 115 5.91 -11.58 -6.53
CA GLN A 115 6.37 -10.52 -7.44
C GLN A 115 5.32 -10.09 -8.48
N SER A 116 4.19 -10.78 -8.52
CA SER A 116 3.05 -10.44 -9.37
C SER A 116 2.08 -9.43 -8.74
N LEU A 117 2.29 -9.02 -7.47
CA LEU A 117 1.37 -8.18 -6.71
C LEU A 117 1.35 -6.75 -7.25
N ILE A 118 0.16 -6.22 -7.53
CA ILE A 118 -0.03 -4.88 -8.12
C ILE A 118 -0.64 -3.91 -7.09
N ALA A 119 -1.56 -4.39 -6.26
CA ALA A 119 -2.30 -3.52 -5.36
C ALA A 119 -2.51 -4.15 -3.97
N ILE A 120 -2.38 -3.31 -2.96
CA ILE A 120 -2.65 -3.62 -1.55
C ILE A 120 -3.81 -2.73 -1.08
N GLY A 121 -4.90 -3.35 -0.67
CA GLY A 121 -6.15 -2.67 -0.34
C GLY A 121 -6.15 -1.97 1.01
N ARG A 122 -7.22 -1.22 1.24
CA ARG A 122 -7.46 -0.48 2.48
C ARG A 122 -7.42 -1.39 3.71
N LYS A 123 -6.63 -1.01 4.72
CA LYS A 123 -6.46 -1.76 6.00
C LYS A 123 -5.96 -3.19 5.81
N ALA A 124 -5.39 -3.54 4.66
CA ALA A 124 -5.01 -4.92 4.35
C ALA A 124 -4.14 -5.55 5.43
N PHE A 125 -3.16 -4.83 5.94
CA PHE A 125 -2.23 -5.28 6.98
C PHE A 125 -2.34 -4.51 8.29
N ARG A 126 -3.38 -3.74 8.48
CA ARG A 126 -3.52 -2.91 9.68
C ARG A 126 -3.45 -3.74 10.97
N TYR A 127 -2.71 -3.23 11.98
CA TYR A 127 -2.44 -3.85 13.29
C TYR A 127 -1.61 -5.13 13.25
N ASN A 128 -0.95 -5.45 12.15
CA ASN A 128 -0.07 -6.60 12.10
C ASN A 128 1.22 -6.36 12.88
N ILE A 129 1.80 -7.46 13.35
CA ILE A 129 3.01 -7.43 14.17
C ILE A 129 4.17 -8.15 13.47
N PHE A 130 4.17 -8.17 12.12
CA PHE A 130 5.29 -8.79 11.41
C PHE A 130 6.60 -8.10 11.75
N LYS A 131 7.65 -8.92 11.77
CA LYS A 131 9.02 -8.44 11.98
C LYS A 131 9.59 -7.89 10.69
N ASN A 132 9.36 -8.60 9.59
CA ASN A 132 9.79 -8.20 8.27
C ASN A 132 8.70 -8.46 7.23
N ILE A 133 8.55 -7.53 6.33
CA ILE A 133 7.78 -7.69 5.11
C ILE A 133 8.52 -6.95 4.00
N GLU A 134 8.76 -7.63 2.89
CA GLU A 134 9.31 -7.02 1.68
C GLU A 134 8.17 -6.73 0.72
N LEU A 135 8.09 -5.47 0.27
CA LEU A 135 7.09 -5.05 -0.69
C LEU A 135 7.65 -5.29 -2.10
N PRO A 136 6.98 -6.09 -2.94
CA PRO A 136 7.43 -6.33 -4.32
C PRO A 136 7.45 -5.05 -5.14
N ASP A 137 8.45 -4.91 -6.02
CA ASP A 137 8.63 -3.74 -6.88
C ASP A 137 7.45 -3.47 -7.82
N SER A 138 6.69 -4.52 -8.16
CA SER A 138 5.49 -4.44 -9.01
C SER A 138 4.27 -3.76 -8.37
N VAL A 139 4.30 -3.47 -7.06
CA VAL A 139 3.16 -2.83 -6.37
C VAL A 139 3.04 -1.36 -6.79
N GLN A 140 1.89 -1.00 -7.35
CA GLN A 140 1.57 0.34 -7.85
C GLN A 140 0.68 1.14 -6.90
N TYR A 141 -0.08 0.47 -6.04
CA TYR A 141 -1.04 1.09 -5.14
C TYR A 141 -0.97 0.50 -3.75
N ILE A 142 -0.87 1.36 -2.75
CA ILE A 142 -1.02 1.05 -1.33
C ILE A 142 -2.19 1.86 -0.79
N GLY A 143 -3.26 1.20 -0.38
CA GLY A 143 -4.52 1.80 0.03
C GLY A 143 -4.49 2.48 1.40
N ASP A 144 -5.60 3.14 1.74
CA ASP A 144 -5.77 3.85 3.00
C ASP A 144 -5.54 2.92 4.21
N GLU A 145 -4.76 3.37 5.19
CA GLU A 145 -4.48 2.64 6.42
C GLU A 145 -3.90 1.22 6.21
N ALA A 146 -3.32 0.92 5.03
CA ALA A 146 -2.91 -0.43 4.66
C ALA A 146 -1.96 -1.08 5.67
N PHE A 147 -0.99 -0.33 6.19
CA PHE A 147 -0.01 -0.77 7.20
C PHE A 147 -0.13 0.03 8.50
N MET A 148 -1.26 0.70 8.72
CA MET A 148 -1.46 1.52 9.91
C MET A 148 -1.33 0.67 11.19
N ASP A 149 -0.66 1.20 12.20
CA ASP A 149 -0.45 0.55 13.50
C ASP A 149 0.38 -0.76 13.43
N CYS A 150 1.25 -0.91 12.43
CA CYS A 150 2.25 -1.97 12.35
C CYS A 150 3.50 -1.57 13.17
N ASP A 151 3.33 -1.44 14.48
CA ASP A 151 4.31 -0.85 15.41
C ASP A 151 5.51 -1.77 15.73
N ASN A 152 5.44 -3.05 15.36
CA ASN A 152 6.52 -4.03 15.54
C ASN A 152 7.40 -4.24 14.30
N TRP A 153 7.03 -3.65 13.18
CA TRP A 153 7.81 -3.77 11.95
C TRP A 153 9.18 -3.10 12.10
N GLU A 154 10.21 -3.93 12.33
CA GLU A 154 11.58 -3.48 12.47
C GLU A 154 12.17 -3.15 11.10
N CYS A 155 12.09 -1.90 10.72
CA CYS A 155 12.51 -1.42 9.42
C CYS A 155 13.46 -0.23 9.57
N GLU A 156 14.76 -0.45 9.40
CA GLU A 156 15.70 0.68 9.41
C GLU A 156 15.51 1.57 8.18
N ARG A 157 15.35 0.95 7.01
CA ARG A 157 15.10 1.67 5.76
C ARG A 157 13.89 1.06 5.05
N LEU A 158 12.80 1.79 4.98
CA LEU A 158 11.65 1.38 4.19
C LEU A 158 11.94 1.62 2.71
N SER A 159 12.17 0.52 1.98
CA SER A 159 12.22 0.54 0.52
C SER A 159 10.80 0.43 -0.01
N LEU A 160 10.32 1.50 -0.62
CA LEU A 160 9.02 1.48 -1.30
C LEU A 160 9.15 0.82 -2.68
N PRO A 161 8.10 0.12 -3.16
CA PRO A 161 8.10 -0.54 -4.46
C PRO A 161 8.51 0.41 -5.60
N MET A 162 9.30 -0.06 -6.56
CA MET A 162 9.78 0.79 -7.67
C MET A 162 8.64 1.29 -8.56
N ASP A 163 7.57 0.51 -8.71
CA ASP A 163 6.40 0.87 -9.52
C ASP A 163 5.32 1.62 -8.71
N LEU A 164 5.54 1.90 -7.41
CA LEU A 164 4.54 2.56 -6.57
C LEU A 164 4.23 3.97 -7.10
N ARG A 165 2.96 4.21 -7.38
CA ARG A 165 2.44 5.48 -7.92
C ARG A 165 1.54 6.21 -6.93
N PHE A 166 0.79 5.48 -6.13
CA PHE A 166 -0.24 6.03 -5.24
C PHE A 166 -0.14 5.43 -3.85
N MET A 167 -0.10 6.31 -2.86
CA MET A 167 -0.06 5.95 -1.44
C MET A 167 -1.25 6.59 -0.71
N GLY A 168 -2.11 5.76 -0.13
CA GLY A 168 -3.35 6.15 0.52
C GLY A 168 -3.16 6.88 1.86
N THR A 169 -4.26 7.45 2.34
CA THR A 169 -4.33 8.16 3.61
C THR A 169 -3.94 7.27 4.78
N ARG A 170 -3.01 7.74 5.63
CA ARG A 170 -2.51 7.01 6.81
C ARG A 170 -1.92 5.64 6.51
N ALA A 171 -1.39 5.42 5.31
CA ALA A 171 -0.92 4.11 4.85
C ALA A 171 0.07 3.46 5.83
N PHE A 172 1.02 4.22 6.39
CA PHE A 172 2.03 3.77 7.37
C PHE A 172 1.92 4.51 8.71
N ARG A 173 0.76 5.05 9.05
CA ARG A 173 0.58 5.76 10.33
C ARG A 173 0.91 4.85 11.52
N ASN A 174 1.63 5.39 12.50
CA ASN A 174 2.08 4.70 13.71
C ASN A 174 3.02 3.49 13.46
N CYS A 175 3.72 3.44 12.33
CA CYS A 175 4.81 2.49 12.11
C CYS A 175 6.08 3.03 12.81
N CYS A 176 6.11 2.91 14.14
CA CYS A 176 7.03 3.64 15.00
C CYS A 176 8.50 3.20 14.92
N LYS A 177 8.82 2.11 14.20
CA LYS A 177 10.19 1.59 14.07
C LYS A 177 10.85 1.88 12.73
N ILE A 178 10.13 2.48 11.79
CA ILE A 178 10.71 2.95 10.51
C ILE A 178 11.64 4.12 10.80
N LYS A 179 12.93 4.00 10.46
CA LYS A 179 13.92 5.06 10.66
C LYS A 179 14.08 5.95 9.42
N THR A 180 14.02 5.37 8.24
CA THR A 180 14.19 6.14 7.00
C THR A 180 13.22 5.66 5.93
N VAL A 181 12.80 6.57 5.06
CA VAL A 181 11.97 6.25 3.90
C VAL A 181 12.51 6.92 2.63
N VAL A 182 12.60 6.13 1.56
CA VAL A 182 13.00 6.61 0.25
C VAL A 182 11.87 6.35 -0.73
N PHE A 183 11.27 7.43 -1.23
CA PHE A 183 10.26 7.32 -2.27
C PHE A 183 10.92 7.09 -3.64
N ASN A 184 10.27 6.28 -4.46
CA ASN A 184 10.70 6.00 -5.83
C ASN A 184 10.34 7.15 -6.78
N GLU A 185 10.91 7.15 -7.99
CA GLU A 185 10.68 8.18 -9.00
C GLU A 185 9.33 8.05 -9.75
N ASN A 186 8.55 7.02 -9.48
CA ASN A 186 7.24 6.81 -10.11
C ASN A 186 6.08 7.30 -9.24
N ILE A 187 6.36 7.64 -7.96
CA ILE A 187 5.33 8.12 -7.03
C ILE A 187 4.72 9.43 -7.54
N LYS A 188 3.40 9.47 -7.62
CA LYS A 188 2.62 10.62 -8.08
C LYS A 188 1.84 11.28 -6.96
N VAL A 189 1.21 10.46 -6.11
CA VAL A 189 0.32 10.94 -5.07
C VAL A 189 0.67 10.29 -3.74
N ILE A 190 0.84 11.14 -2.72
CA ILE A 190 0.99 10.75 -1.32
C ILE A 190 -0.14 11.40 -0.54
N HIS A 191 -1.13 10.60 -0.12
CA HIS A 191 -2.27 11.15 0.61
C HIS A 191 -1.94 11.52 2.06
N SER A 192 -2.88 12.24 2.69
CA SER A 192 -2.72 12.85 4.02
C SER A 192 -2.29 11.86 5.09
N MET A 193 -1.42 12.30 5.99
CA MET A 193 -1.01 11.57 7.19
C MET A 193 -0.33 10.21 6.89
N ALA A 194 0.23 10.01 5.69
CA ALA A 194 0.75 8.72 5.25
C ALA A 194 1.76 8.10 6.23
N PHE A 195 2.64 8.90 6.84
CA PHE A 195 3.62 8.49 7.87
C PHE A 195 3.38 9.17 9.22
N GLN A 196 2.15 9.61 9.51
CA GLN A 196 1.85 10.28 10.78
C GLN A 196 2.26 9.42 11.98
N ASN A 197 2.92 10.04 12.97
CA ASN A 197 3.41 9.40 14.19
C ASN A 197 4.44 8.27 13.97
N CYS A 198 5.20 8.26 12.87
CA CYS A 198 6.38 7.42 12.72
C CYS A 198 7.52 8.01 13.57
N THR A 199 7.48 7.79 14.88
CA THR A 199 8.32 8.51 15.86
C THR A 199 9.81 8.25 15.74
N SER A 200 10.23 7.11 15.16
CA SER A 200 11.65 6.81 14.90
C SER A 200 12.14 7.33 13.54
N LEU A 201 11.27 7.92 12.72
CA LEU A 201 11.66 8.40 11.40
C LEU A 201 12.64 9.58 11.52
N GLU A 202 13.85 9.40 11.03
CA GLU A 202 14.96 10.35 11.11
C GLU A 202 15.05 11.23 9.87
N TRP A 203 14.85 10.64 8.69
CA TRP A 203 14.81 11.37 7.43
C TRP A 203 13.97 10.66 6.36
N ALA A 204 13.52 11.45 5.39
CA ALA A 204 12.80 10.98 4.22
C ALA A 204 13.42 11.58 2.95
N TYR A 205 13.38 10.84 1.83
CA TYR A 205 13.65 11.39 0.49
C TYR A 205 12.38 11.40 -0.33
N ILE A 206 12.04 12.53 -0.95
CA ILE A 206 10.87 12.70 -1.82
C ILE A 206 11.35 13.24 -3.17
N PRO A 207 11.10 12.53 -4.30
CA PRO A 207 11.50 12.97 -5.63
C PRO A 207 10.59 14.09 -6.14
N ASN A 208 11.09 14.89 -7.08
CA ASN A 208 10.33 15.98 -7.71
C ASN A 208 9.22 15.50 -8.67
N THR A 209 9.10 14.21 -8.89
CA THR A 209 8.05 13.59 -9.70
C THR A 209 6.69 13.53 -9.00
N VAL A 210 6.66 13.81 -7.68
CA VAL A 210 5.41 13.86 -6.90
C VAL A 210 4.58 15.06 -7.33
N GLU A 211 3.33 14.79 -7.70
CA GLU A 211 2.38 15.78 -8.17
C GLU A 211 1.47 16.29 -7.04
N GLU A 212 1.14 15.41 -6.09
CA GLU A 212 0.24 15.72 -4.99
C GLU A 212 0.75 15.16 -3.66
N ILE A 213 0.80 16.01 -2.63
CA ILE A 213 1.09 15.63 -1.25
C ILE A 213 -0.03 16.14 -0.35
N GLY A 214 -0.69 15.22 0.35
CA GLY A 214 -1.71 15.51 1.33
C GLY A 214 -1.13 16.15 2.59
N SER A 215 -1.98 16.72 3.43
CA SER A 215 -1.58 17.39 4.67
C SER A 215 -1.04 16.41 5.70
N GLY A 216 -0.05 16.86 6.49
CA GLY A 216 0.43 16.18 7.69
C GLY A 216 1.07 14.81 7.45
N ILE A 217 1.71 14.60 6.28
CA ILE A 217 2.29 13.27 5.98
C ILE A 217 3.31 12.82 7.02
N PHE A 218 4.01 13.75 7.68
CA PHE A 218 4.99 13.49 8.73
C PHE A 218 4.61 14.07 10.09
N ASP A 219 3.35 14.45 10.31
CA ASP A 219 2.91 14.95 11.62
C ASP A 219 3.22 13.95 12.72
N GLY A 220 3.81 14.42 13.82
CA GLY A 220 4.18 13.57 14.95
C GLY A 220 5.41 12.69 14.73
N CYS A 221 6.15 12.85 13.62
CA CYS A 221 7.47 12.24 13.42
C CYS A 221 8.52 13.03 14.21
N THR A 222 8.60 12.79 15.52
CA THR A 222 9.37 13.63 16.46
C THR A 222 10.89 13.60 16.24
N ASN A 223 11.41 12.55 15.61
CA ASN A 223 12.84 12.42 15.30
C ASN A 223 13.19 12.90 13.87
N LEU A 224 12.20 13.30 13.07
CA LEU A 224 12.44 13.73 11.69
C LEU A 224 13.26 15.02 11.65
N SER A 225 14.50 14.92 11.19
CA SER A 225 15.45 16.03 11.10
C SER A 225 15.58 16.57 9.68
N HIS A 226 15.43 15.71 8.66
CA HIS A 226 15.62 16.09 7.27
C HIS A 226 14.56 15.50 6.35
N ILE A 227 14.10 16.33 5.40
CA ILE A 227 13.32 15.91 4.24
C ILE A 227 14.17 16.21 3.02
N TYR A 228 14.83 15.19 2.50
CA TYR A 228 15.64 15.32 1.28
C TYR A 228 14.73 15.40 0.07
N ILE A 229 15.03 16.35 -0.82
CA ILE A 229 14.29 16.61 -2.05
C ILE A 229 15.26 16.74 -3.22
N SER A 230 14.77 16.54 -4.44
CA SER A 230 15.59 16.70 -5.65
C SER A 230 16.10 18.13 -5.79
N ILE A 231 17.30 18.31 -6.33
CA ILE A 231 17.87 19.64 -6.62
C ILE A 231 16.91 20.41 -7.53
N GLY A 232 16.72 21.70 -7.21
CA GLY A 232 15.86 22.62 -7.96
C GLY A 232 14.35 22.47 -7.68
N SER A 233 13.96 21.64 -6.69
CA SER A 233 12.56 21.42 -6.37
C SER A 233 12.07 22.14 -5.10
N ARG A 234 12.93 22.94 -4.45
CA ARG A 234 12.63 23.57 -3.16
C ARG A 234 11.32 24.37 -3.17
N GLU A 235 11.08 25.19 -4.18
CA GLU A 235 9.86 26.00 -4.27
C GLU A 235 8.59 25.13 -4.34
N GLN A 236 8.64 24.00 -5.05
CA GLN A 236 7.55 23.02 -5.10
C GLN A 236 7.26 22.48 -3.69
N PHE A 237 8.30 22.05 -2.97
CA PHE A 237 8.13 21.38 -1.68
C PHE A 237 7.82 22.33 -0.53
N GLU A 238 8.23 23.58 -0.56
CA GLU A 238 7.83 24.59 0.43
C GLU A 238 6.31 24.85 0.47
N ARG A 239 5.61 24.56 -0.62
CA ARG A 239 4.12 24.60 -0.67
C ARG A 239 3.49 23.43 0.06
N PHE A 240 4.11 22.26 0.01
CA PHE A 240 3.62 21.07 0.68
C PHE A 240 4.00 21.03 2.18
N PHE A 241 5.14 21.63 2.54
CA PHE A 241 5.70 21.62 3.89
C PHE A 241 5.87 23.04 4.45
N PRO A 242 4.80 23.81 4.64
CA PRO A 242 4.91 25.21 5.07
C PRO A 242 5.47 25.36 6.48
N PHE A 243 5.32 24.35 7.34
CA PHE A 243 5.79 24.34 8.74
C PHE A 243 7.11 23.61 8.94
N ASP A 244 7.62 22.88 7.95
CA ASP A 244 8.86 22.10 8.00
C ASP A 244 9.89 22.56 6.95
N ARG A 245 9.83 23.82 6.54
CA ARG A 245 10.74 24.40 5.52
C ARG A 245 12.22 24.30 5.92
N ASP A 246 12.50 24.39 7.20
CA ASP A 246 13.83 24.26 7.78
C ASP A 246 14.40 22.84 7.67
N LYS A 247 13.56 21.83 7.55
CA LYS A 247 13.96 20.44 7.35
C LYS A 247 14.23 20.09 5.88
N LEU A 248 13.79 20.92 4.92
CA LEU A 248 13.98 20.66 3.50
C LEU A 248 15.45 20.82 3.10
N THR A 249 16.03 19.78 2.54
CA THR A 249 17.42 19.75 2.06
C THR A 249 17.48 19.21 0.64
N GLU A 250 17.98 20.02 -0.28
CA GLU A 250 18.19 19.58 -1.67
C GLU A 250 19.40 18.66 -1.77
N ILE A 251 19.25 17.53 -2.46
CA ILE A 251 20.32 16.54 -2.61
C ILE A 251 20.30 15.89 -4.00
N GLU A 252 21.48 15.50 -4.47
CA GLU A 252 21.59 14.61 -5.62
C GLU A 252 21.20 13.19 -5.22
N LYS A 253 20.35 12.54 -6.01
CA LYS A 253 19.88 11.18 -5.74
C LYS A 253 21.00 10.16 -5.53
N THR A 254 22.14 10.34 -6.21
CA THR A 254 23.31 9.46 -6.11
C THR A 254 23.96 9.46 -4.71
N LYS A 255 23.52 10.36 -3.82
CA LYS A 255 24.04 10.49 -2.45
C LYS A 255 23.10 9.92 -1.38
N ILE A 256 21.97 9.33 -1.79
CA ILE A 256 20.96 8.65 -0.95
C ILE A 256 21.07 7.13 -1.11
#